data_c40294a31d69602b663830fcb9ac85ec
#
_entry.id   c40294a31d69602b663830fcb9ac85ec
#
_cell.length_a   1.000
_cell.length_b   1.000
_cell.length_c   1.000
_cell.angle_alpha   90.00
_cell.angle_beta   90.00
_cell.angle_gamma   90.00
#
_symmetry.space_group_name_H-M   'P 1'
#
loop_
_entity.id
_entity.type
_entity.pdbx_description
1 polymer ?
#
loop_
_entity_poly.entity_id
_entity_poly.type
_entity_poly.pdbx_seq_one_letter_code
_entity_poly.pdbx_strand_id
1 'polypeptide(L)'
;MNISLLKGIGFTLIFAIPAWFLGNQFPIIGGPVFGILLGIIAASFKRPESVEPGIKFTGKKILQWSIILLGFEMNLYNVFAVGAQSLSVMIFTLLTAFITAYIFGKLLKLDGNTTTLIGVGTAICGGSAIAATAPVIGAKEKEVAFSISTIFLFNILAVFIFPFFGHLFNFTDAGFGMWAGTAINDTSSVVAAGYSYSQAAGDYATIVKLTRALMIVPITIILAIFISRKNAKSGDFSIARVFPWFILWFVVASIVNTTGFLPGEVSKFLGNAGKFFIILAMSAIGLNTNIRQLLGNGIRPIILGLVCWIAVAIVSLIVQYSIGLI
;
A
#
# COMPACT_ATOMS: atom_id res chain seq x y z
N MET A 1 -27.09 -4.50 -6.23
CA MET A 1 -25.91 -3.60 -6.31
C MET A 1 -26.44 -2.20 -6.56
N ASN A 2 -26.03 -1.20 -5.78
CA ASN A 2 -26.60 0.15 -5.83
C ASN A 2 -26.23 0.83 -7.16
N ILE A 3 -27.16 1.47 -7.85
CA ILE A 3 -26.94 2.11 -9.18
C ILE A 3 -25.78 3.10 -9.15
N SER A 4 -25.56 3.79 -8.03
CA SER A 4 -24.43 4.72 -7.85
C SER A 4 -23.06 4.00 -7.84
N LEU A 5 -22.98 2.76 -7.33
CA LEU A 5 -21.76 1.96 -7.39
C LEU A 5 -21.42 1.60 -8.83
N LEU A 6 -22.43 1.12 -9.60
CA LEU A 6 -22.24 0.78 -11.01
C LEU A 6 -21.79 1.99 -11.85
N LYS A 7 -22.42 3.16 -11.63
CA LYS A 7 -22.05 4.40 -12.32
C LYS A 7 -20.59 4.77 -12.05
N GLY A 8 -20.12 4.66 -10.81
CA GLY A 8 -18.75 5.01 -10.46
C GLY A 8 -17.71 3.98 -10.96
N ILE A 9 -18.03 2.69 -10.94
CA ILE A 9 -17.19 1.64 -11.55
C ILE A 9 -17.10 1.88 -13.07
N GLY A 10 -18.24 2.10 -13.75
CA GLY A 10 -18.26 2.39 -15.18
C GLY A 10 -17.47 3.65 -15.54
N PHE A 11 -17.59 4.70 -14.72
CA PHE A 11 -16.79 5.92 -14.90
C PHE A 11 -15.29 5.66 -14.76
N THR A 12 -14.88 4.82 -13.82
CA THR A 12 -13.47 4.46 -13.62
C THR A 12 -12.92 3.63 -14.79
N LEU A 13 -13.75 2.77 -15.41
CA LEU A 13 -13.36 1.97 -16.58
C LEU A 13 -12.96 2.85 -17.78
N ILE A 14 -13.53 4.06 -17.92
CA ILE A 14 -13.16 5.01 -18.99
C ILE A 14 -11.66 5.35 -18.94
N PHE A 15 -11.06 5.33 -17.77
CA PHE A 15 -9.62 5.61 -17.57
C PHE A 15 -8.80 4.32 -17.48
N ALA A 16 -9.36 3.26 -16.92
CA ALA A 16 -8.65 1.99 -16.75
C ALA A 16 -8.40 1.26 -18.08
N ILE A 17 -9.35 1.31 -19.02
CA ILE A 17 -9.18 0.65 -20.33
C ILE A 17 -8.05 1.30 -21.14
N PRO A 18 -8.00 2.64 -21.35
CA PRO A 18 -6.85 3.28 -21.99
C PRO A 18 -5.54 3.02 -21.23
N ALA A 19 -5.54 3.04 -19.89
CA ALA A 19 -4.37 2.73 -19.08
C ALA A 19 -3.83 1.31 -19.32
N TRP A 20 -4.73 0.34 -19.47
CA TRP A 20 -4.35 -1.03 -19.80
C TRP A 20 -3.69 -1.14 -21.18
N PHE A 21 -4.26 -0.48 -22.19
CA PHE A 21 -3.67 -0.44 -23.54
C PHE A 21 -2.30 0.26 -23.55
N LEU A 22 -2.19 1.42 -22.90
CA LEU A 22 -0.92 2.13 -22.78
C LEU A 22 0.13 1.31 -22.00
N GLY A 23 -0.27 0.60 -20.95
CA GLY A 23 0.62 -0.27 -20.20
C GLY A 23 1.18 -1.42 -21.03
N ASN A 24 0.39 -1.97 -21.95
CA ASN A 24 0.85 -3.00 -22.88
C ASN A 24 1.81 -2.44 -23.94
N GLN A 25 1.65 -1.19 -24.36
CA GLN A 25 2.55 -0.53 -25.32
C GLN A 25 3.84 -0.02 -24.67
N PHE A 26 3.77 0.37 -23.40
CA PHE A 26 4.90 0.91 -22.62
C PHE A 26 5.10 0.08 -21.34
N PRO A 27 5.62 -1.15 -21.45
CA PRO A 27 5.76 -2.05 -20.30
C PRO A 27 6.62 -1.50 -19.16
N ILE A 28 7.65 -0.67 -19.48
CA ILE A 28 8.54 -0.02 -18.49
C ILE A 28 7.75 0.90 -17.54
N ILE A 29 6.67 1.52 -18.00
CA ILE A 29 5.82 2.39 -17.19
C ILE A 29 4.72 1.57 -16.50
N GLY A 30 4.12 0.63 -17.24
CA GLY A 30 3.10 -0.28 -16.75
C GLY A 30 1.70 0.33 -16.64
N GLY A 31 0.69 -0.55 -16.78
CA GLY A 31 -0.73 -0.14 -16.74
C GLY A 31 -1.16 0.55 -15.44
N PRO A 32 -0.73 0.08 -14.25
CA PRO A 32 -1.10 0.71 -12.99
C PRO A 32 -0.65 2.17 -12.87
N VAL A 33 0.54 2.50 -13.40
CA VAL A 33 1.06 3.89 -13.42
C VAL A 33 0.24 4.76 -14.35
N PHE A 34 -0.08 4.29 -15.55
CA PHE A 34 -0.98 5.02 -16.45
C PHE A 34 -2.37 5.21 -15.83
N GLY A 35 -2.88 4.19 -15.11
CA GLY A 35 -4.17 4.28 -14.42
C GLY A 35 -4.21 5.43 -13.40
N ILE A 36 -3.21 5.51 -12.53
CA ILE A 36 -3.15 6.56 -11.52
C ILE A 36 -2.95 7.96 -12.15
N LEU A 37 -2.10 8.07 -13.19
CA LEU A 37 -1.86 9.32 -13.92
C LEU A 37 -3.12 9.85 -14.57
N LEU A 38 -3.80 9.03 -15.37
CA LEU A 38 -5.05 9.42 -16.04
C LEU A 38 -6.12 9.78 -15.01
N GLY A 39 -6.20 9.04 -13.90
CA GLY A 39 -7.09 9.34 -12.79
C GLY A 39 -6.80 10.71 -12.16
N ILE A 40 -5.54 11.03 -11.85
CA ILE A 40 -5.13 12.32 -11.26
C ILE A 40 -5.45 13.49 -12.22
N ILE A 41 -5.18 13.33 -13.51
CA ILE A 41 -5.52 14.35 -14.52
C ILE A 41 -7.03 14.58 -14.52
N ALA A 42 -7.82 13.50 -14.56
CA ALA A 42 -9.28 13.56 -14.56
C ALA A 42 -9.86 14.09 -13.24
N ALA A 43 -9.18 13.92 -12.09
CA ALA A 43 -9.58 14.47 -10.81
C ALA A 43 -9.66 16.02 -10.80
N SER A 44 -8.95 16.68 -11.72
CA SER A 44 -8.98 18.14 -11.86
C SER A 44 -10.27 18.65 -12.51
N PHE A 45 -11.06 17.79 -13.13
CA PHE A 45 -12.32 18.17 -13.78
C PHE A 45 -13.52 17.87 -12.85
N LYS A 46 -14.56 18.73 -12.97
CA LYS A 46 -15.81 18.50 -12.23
C LYS A 46 -16.49 17.23 -12.74
N ARG A 47 -16.94 16.40 -11.81
CA ARG A 47 -17.65 15.16 -12.09
C ARG A 47 -18.94 15.06 -11.26
N PRO A 48 -19.94 14.27 -11.71
CA PRO A 48 -21.19 14.09 -10.97
C PRO A 48 -20.92 13.42 -9.61
N GLU A 49 -21.55 13.92 -8.54
CA GLU A 49 -21.46 13.31 -7.20
C GLU A 49 -21.96 11.86 -7.17
N SER A 50 -22.85 11.50 -8.09
CA SER A 50 -23.41 10.15 -8.19
C SER A 50 -22.39 9.06 -8.52
N VAL A 51 -21.19 9.40 -9.04
CA VAL A 51 -20.11 8.43 -9.32
C VAL A 51 -19.15 8.24 -8.15
N GLU A 52 -19.12 9.17 -7.17
CA GLU A 52 -18.20 9.14 -6.03
C GLU A 52 -18.22 7.84 -5.21
N PRO A 53 -19.40 7.30 -4.85
CA PRO A 53 -19.46 6.07 -4.07
C PRO A 53 -18.82 4.88 -4.80
N GLY A 54 -19.01 4.79 -6.11
CA GLY A 54 -18.44 3.74 -6.94
C GLY A 54 -16.92 3.88 -7.13
N ILE A 55 -16.41 5.11 -7.29
CA ILE A 55 -14.96 5.37 -7.38
C ILE A 55 -14.28 4.97 -6.06
N LYS A 56 -14.83 5.37 -4.91
CA LYS A 56 -14.31 4.98 -3.58
C LYS A 56 -14.35 3.46 -3.38
N PHE A 57 -15.45 2.82 -3.79
CA PHE A 57 -15.58 1.36 -3.74
C PHE A 57 -14.50 0.68 -4.60
N THR A 58 -14.28 1.16 -5.82
CA THR A 58 -13.28 0.63 -6.76
C THR A 58 -11.87 0.73 -6.18
N GLY A 59 -11.47 1.89 -5.68
CA GLY A 59 -10.14 2.09 -5.10
C GLY A 59 -9.88 1.28 -3.83
N LYS A 60 -10.93 0.81 -3.12
CA LYS A 60 -10.78 0.05 -1.88
C LYS A 60 -11.15 -1.43 -2.03
N LYS A 61 -12.35 -1.73 -2.50
CA LYS A 61 -12.87 -3.11 -2.52
C LYS A 61 -12.38 -3.90 -3.73
N ILE A 62 -12.37 -3.27 -4.92
CA ILE A 62 -11.87 -3.95 -6.13
C ILE A 62 -10.36 -4.19 -5.99
N LEU A 63 -9.60 -3.29 -5.35
CA LEU A 63 -8.21 -3.53 -5.01
C LEU A 63 -8.03 -4.76 -4.09
N GLN A 64 -8.86 -4.90 -3.04
CA GLN A 64 -8.81 -6.08 -2.18
C GLN A 64 -9.11 -7.37 -2.95
N TRP A 65 -10.09 -7.33 -3.84
CA TRP A 65 -10.43 -8.46 -4.71
C TRP A 65 -9.32 -8.78 -5.71
N SER A 66 -8.65 -7.76 -6.27
CA SER A 66 -7.52 -7.99 -7.16
C SER A 66 -6.40 -8.77 -6.46
N ILE A 67 -6.07 -8.41 -5.22
CA ILE A 67 -5.05 -9.11 -4.44
C ILE A 67 -5.47 -10.57 -4.16
N ILE A 68 -6.74 -10.81 -3.82
CA ILE A 68 -7.25 -12.18 -3.65
C ILE A 68 -7.11 -12.98 -4.95
N LEU A 69 -7.46 -12.39 -6.09
CA LEU A 69 -7.35 -13.04 -7.40
C LEU A 69 -5.91 -13.38 -7.78
N LEU A 70 -4.94 -12.53 -7.43
CA LEU A 70 -3.52 -12.82 -7.63
C LEU A 70 -3.07 -14.06 -6.84
N GLY A 71 -3.68 -14.35 -5.69
CA GLY A 71 -3.39 -15.55 -4.91
C GLY A 71 -3.58 -16.84 -5.70
N PHE A 72 -4.48 -16.88 -6.70
CA PHE A 72 -4.69 -18.02 -7.57
C PHE A 72 -3.55 -18.30 -8.57
N GLU A 73 -2.62 -17.37 -8.77
CA GLU A 73 -1.39 -17.61 -9.54
C GLU A 73 -0.19 -17.94 -8.64
N MET A 74 -0.32 -17.79 -7.31
CA MET A 74 0.81 -17.92 -6.38
C MET A 74 0.86 -19.28 -5.70
N ASN A 75 2.07 -19.82 -5.58
CA ASN A 75 2.34 -21.04 -4.83
C ASN A 75 2.47 -20.73 -3.34
N LEU A 76 1.76 -21.46 -2.47
CA LEU A 76 1.73 -21.24 -1.02
C LEU A 76 3.13 -21.36 -0.39
N TYR A 77 3.96 -22.30 -0.84
CA TYR A 77 5.33 -22.46 -0.32
C TYR A 77 6.18 -21.23 -0.61
N ASN A 78 6.05 -20.66 -1.81
CA ASN A 78 6.72 -19.40 -2.16
C ASN A 78 6.21 -18.23 -1.31
N VAL A 79 4.90 -18.18 -1.04
CA VAL A 79 4.32 -17.14 -0.16
C VAL A 79 4.93 -17.19 1.23
N PHE A 80 5.07 -18.39 1.82
CA PHE A 80 5.70 -18.54 3.12
C PHE A 80 7.22 -18.28 3.08
N ALA A 81 7.93 -18.75 2.07
CA ALA A 81 9.37 -18.54 1.94
C ALA A 81 9.72 -17.06 1.81
N VAL A 82 9.06 -16.33 0.90
CA VAL A 82 9.26 -14.89 0.71
C VAL A 82 8.80 -14.12 1.95
N GLY A 83 7.68 -14.49 2.55
CA GLY A 83 7.18 -13.90 3.79
C GLY A 83 8.20 -14.03 4.92
N ALA A 84 8.73 -15.21 5.16
CA ALA A 84 9.75 -15.47 6.19
C ALA A 84 11.05 -14.69 5.90
N GLN A 85 11.53 -14.70 4.65
CA GLN A 85 12.72 -13.97 4.25
C GLN A 85 12.57 -12.46 4.46
N SER A 86 11.36 -11.92 4.22
CA SER A 86 11.08 -10.49 4.38
C SER A 86 11.11 -10.02 5.84
N LEU A 87 10.91 -10.92 6.82
CA LEU A 87 10.89 -10.56 8.24
C LEU A 87 12.20 -9.91 8.70
N SER A 88 13.35 -10.37 8.20
CA SER A 88 14.65 -9.79 8.53
C SER A 88 14.74 -8.32 8.11
N VAL A 89 14.44 -8.01 6.84
CA VAL A 89 14.44 -6.63 6.32
C VAL A 89 13.35 -5.80 7.01
N MET A 90 12.20 -6.41 7.28
CA MET A 90 11.04 -5.76 7.87
C MET A 90 11.31 -5.27 9.30
N ILE A 91 11.97 -6.04 10.14
CA ILE A 91 12.30 -5.63 11.52
C ILE A 91 13.12 -4.35 11.51
N PHE A 92 14.17 -4.29 10.68
CA PHE A 92 15.02 -3.10 10.58
C PHE A 92 14.26 -1.90 10.01
N THR A 93 13.45 -2.09 8.98
CA THR A 93 12.66 -1.00 8.38
C THR A 93 11.57 -0.48 9.33
N LEU A 94 10.92 -1.35 10.11
CA LEU A 94 9.97 -0.98 11.16
C LEU A 94 10.64 -0.12 12.24
N LEU A 95 11.76 -0.60 12.78
CA LEU A 95 12.52 0.15 13.80
C LEU A 95 12.98 1.52 13.26
N THR A 96 13.50 1.54 12.03
CA THR A 96 13.92 2.78 11.38
C THR A 96 12.76 3.77 11.25
N ALA A 97 11.58 3.33 10.83
CA ALA A 97 10.42 4.21 10.71
C ALA A 97 10.05 4.85 12.05
N PHE A 98 10.00 4.08 13.13
CA PHE A 98 9.66 4.58 14.46
C PHE A 98 10.75 5.49 15.04
N ILE A 99 12.02 5.10 14.96
CA ILE A 99 13.14 5.89 15.47
C ILE A 99 13.23 7.22 14.72
N THR A 100 13.16 7.18 13.39
CA THR A 100 13.22 8.38 12.56
C THR A 100 12.02 9.30 12.83
N ALA A 101 10.81 8.74 12.91
CA ALA A 101 9.62 9.53 13.25
C ALA A 101 9.76 10.21 14.62
N TYR A 102 10.23 9.48 15.63
CA TYR A 102 10.44 10.04 16.97
C TYR A 102 11.47 11.18 17.00
N ILE A 103 12.65 10.95 16.40
CA ILE A 103 13.74 11.95 16.40
C ILE A 103 13.32 13.19 15.61
N PHE A 104 12.90 13.03 14.36
CA PHE A 104 12.55 14.15 13.49
C PHE A 104 11.22 14.79 13.85
N GLY A 105 10.27 14.06 14.44
CA GLY A 105 9.04 14.63 14.98
C GLY A 105 9.34 15.63 16.09
N LYS A 106 10.28 15.31 17.00
CA LYS A 106 10.77 16.26 18.03
C LYS A 106 11.51 17.45 17.42
N LEU A 107 12.42 17.22 16.48
CA LEU A 107 13.18 18.29 15.81
C LEU A 107 12.27 19.27 15.08
N LEU A 108 11.23 18.78 14.41
CA LEU A 108 10.24 19.57 13.68
C LEU A 108 9.17 20.17 14.60
N LYS A 109 9.21 19.89 15.91
CA LYS A 109 8.23 20.33 16.91
C LYS A 109 6.78 19.97 16.51
N LEU A 110 6.59 18.75 16.00
CA LEU A 110 5.28 18.20 15.74
C LEU A 110 4.66 17.64 17.01
N ASP A 111 3.32 17.63 17.06
CA ASP A 111 2.61 16.97 18.14
C ASP A 111 2.86 15.44 18.15
N GLY A 112 2.74 14.83 19.33
CA GLY A 112 3.04 13.42 19.51
C GLY A 112 2.13 12.48 18.71
N ASN A 113 0.86 12.85 18.53
CA ASN A 113 -0.09 12.04 17.78
C ASN A 113 0.25 12.02 16.28
N THR A 114 0.45 13.19 15.65
CA THR A 114 0.85 13.28 14.24
C THR A 114 2.17 12.56 14.00
N THR A 115 3.15 12.71 14.91
CA THR A 115 4.44 12.01 14.84
C THR A 115 4.25 10.49 14.89
N THR A 116 3.45 9.99 15.83
CA THR A 116 3.16 8.56 15.97
C THR A 116 2.41 8.01 14.76
N LEU A 117 1.41 8.74 14.26
CA LEU A 117 0.61 8.32 13.10
C LEU A 117 1.44 8.24 11.81
N ILE A 118 2.34 9.23 11.56
CA ILE A 118 3.26 9.18 10.41
C ILE A 118 4.25 8.03 10.57
N GLY A 119 4.79 7.81 11.77
CA GLY A 119 5.67 6.68 12.07
C GLY A 119 4.99 5.34 11.81
N VAL A 120 3.80 5.11 12.36
CA VAL A 120 3.00 3.88 12.16
C VAL A 120 2.60 3.70 10.70
N GLY A 121 2.18 4.78 10.03
CA GLY A 121 1.84 4.77 8.61
C GLY A 121 3.02 4.35 7.74
N THR A 122 4.21 4.92 8.01
CA THR A 122 5.44 4.55 7.31
C THR A 122 5.89 3.13 7.66
N ALA A 123 5.75 2.72 8.91
CA ALA A 123 6.20 1.42 9.39
C ALA A 123 5.39 0.24 8.86
N ILE A 124 4.07 0.37 8.66
CA ILE A 124 3.19 -0.78 8.40
C ILE A 124 2.57 -0.74 7.00
N CYS A 125 1.38 -0.15 6.88
CA CYS A 125 0.59 -0.18 5.64
C CYS A 125 -0.13 1.15 5.34
N GLY A 126 0.50 2.26 5.68
CA GLY A 126 0.01 3.58 5.34
C GLY A 126 -1.28 3.96 6.07
N GLY A 127 -2.27 4.39 5.32
CA GLY A 127 -3.54 4.90 5.84
C GLY A 127 -4.32 3.92 6.70
N SER A 128 -4.26 2.61 6.41
CA SER A 128 -4.94 1.59 7.23
C SER A 128 -4.36 1.49 8.62
N ALA A 129 -3.03 1.56 8.75
CA ALA A 129 -2.35 1.56 10.04
C ALA A 129 -2.64 2.83 10.84
N ILE A 130 -2.69 3.99 10.17
CA ILE A 130 -3.09 5.26 10.78
C ILE A 130 -4.52 5.17 11.30
N ALA A 131 -5.48 4.70 10.48
CA ALA A 131 -6.88 4.57 10.85
C ALA A 131 -7.11 3.61 12.03
N ALA A 132 -6.33 2.53 12.11
CA ALA A 132 -6.38 1.59 13.22
C ALA A 132 -5.76 2.15 14.51
N THR A 133 -4.69 2.93 14.39
CA THR A 133 -3.96 3.49 15.53
C THR A 133 -4.60 4.75 16.09
N ALA A 134 -5.22 5.57 15.25
CA ALA A 134 -5.80 6.85 15.65
C ALA A 134 -6.76 6.77 16.86
N PRO A 135 -7.75 5.86 16.89
CA PRO A 135 -8.63 5.73 18.05
C PRO A 135 -7.89 5.23 19.30
N VAL A 136 -6.86 4.41 19.11
CA VAL A 136 -6.04 3.86 20.23
C VAL A 136 -5.29 4.98 20.96
N ILE A 137 -4.72 5.94 20.20
CA ILE A 137 -3.96 7.06 20.78
C ILE A 137 -4.81 8.31 21.06
N GLY A 138 -6.12 8.26 20.78
CA GLY A 138 -7.01 9.41 20.94
C GLY A 138 -6.67 10.56 20.00
N ALA A 139 -6.24 10.27 18.78
CA ALA A 139 -5.85 11.29 17.81
C ALA A 139 -7.08 12.07 17.30
N LYS A 140 -6.90 13.38 17.11
CA LYS A 140 -7.92 14.27 16.55
C LYS A 140 -8.05 14.06 15.04
N GLU A 141 -9.22 14.32 14.48
CA GLU A 141 -9.49 14.20 13.04
C GLU A 141 -8.46 14.94 12.16
N LYS A 142 -8.05 16.12 12.59
CA LYS A 142 -7.05 16.93 11.89
C LYS A 142 -5.68 16.26 11.85
N GLU A 143 -5.24 15.64 12.95
CA GLU A 143 -3.98 14.91 13.05
C GLU A 143 -3.99 13.67 12.14
N VAL A 144 -5.13 12.96 12.13
CA VAL A 144 -5.35 11.81 11.23
C VAL A 144 -5.33 12.23 9.77
N ALA A 145 -6.04 13.31 9.41
CA ALA A 145 -6.09 13.80 8.04
C ALA A 145 -4.71 14.23 7.53
N PHE A 146 -3.92 14.94 8.34
CA PHE A 146 -2.56 15.35 7.99
C PHE A 146 -1.64 14.16 7.77
N SER A 147 -1.70 13.19 8.68
CA SER A 147 -0.87 11.99 8.60
C SER A 147 -1.21 11.13 7.38
N ILE A 148 -2.50 10.91 7.12
CA ILE A 148 -2.96 10.15 5.94
C ILE A 148 -2.52 10.85 4.64
N SER A 149 -2.74 12.17 4.53
CA SER A 149 -2.37 12.92 3.34
C SER A 149 -0.86 12.92 3.08
N THR A 150 -0.06 13.05 4.15
CA THR A 150 1.41 12.96 4.03
C THR A 150 1.86 11.61 3.50
N ILE A 151 1.38 10.52 4.08
CA ILE A 151 1.72 9.16 3.65
C ILE A 151 1.23 8.91 2.21
N PHE A 152 0.04 9.40 1.85
CA PHE A 152 -0.53 9.23 0.53
C PHE A 152 0.28 9.96 -0.56
N LEU A 153 0.81 11.15 -0.25
CA LEU A 153 1.70 11.89 -1.15
C LEU A 153 2.92 11.04 -1.54
N PHE A 154 3.61 10.46 -0.56
CA PHE A 154 4.80 9.64 -0.83
C PHE A 154 4.46 8.31 -1.48
N ASN A 155 3.28 7.75 -1.24
CA ASN A 155 2.81 6.56 -1.94
C ASN A 155 2.60 6.81 -3.44
N ILE A 156 2.03 7.95 -3.81
CA ILE A 156 1.87 8.33 -5.22
C ILE A 156 3.24 8.50 -5.87
N LEU A 157 4.14 9.25 -5.22
CA LEU A 157 5.51 9.45 -5.73
C LEU A 157 6.26 8.12 -5.89
N ALA A 158 6.07 7.19 -4.94
CA ALA A 158 6.74 5.89 -4.96
C ALA A 158 6.39 5.05 -6.20
N VAL A 159 5.14 5.13 -6.69
CA VAL A 159 4.70 4.38 -7.88
C VAL A 159 5.54 4.71 -9.11
N PHE A 160 6.05 5.93 -9.19
CA PHE A 160 6.89 6.39 -10.30
C PHE A 160 8.39 6.25 -9.99
N ILE A 161 8.80 6.67 -8.80
CA ILE A 161 10.21 6.78 -8.41
C ILE A 161 10.85 5.41 -8.24
N PHE A 162 10.16 4.43 -7.62
CA PHE A 162 10.75 3.12 -7.35
C PHE A 162 11.05 2.32 -8.62
N PRO A 163 10.11 2.15 -9.58
CA PRO A 163 10.43 1.45 -10.83
C PRO A 163 11.54 2.14 -11.62
N PHE A 164 11.55 3.48 -11.65
CA PHE A 164 12.62 4.23 -12.30
C PHE A 164 14.00 3.91 -11.72
N PHE A 165 14.18 3.98 -10.41
CA PHE A 165 15.45 3.64 -9.77
C PHE A 165 15.73 2.13 -9.82
N GLY A 166 14.71 1.28 -9.75
CA GLY A 166 14.88 -0.16 -9.93
C GLY A 166 15.52 -0.51 -11.26
N HIS A 167 15.03 0.08 -12.36
CA HIS A 167 15.62 -0.09 -13.68
C HIS A 167 17.00 0.57 -13.81
N LEU A 168 17.17 1.78 -13.23
CA LEU A 168 18.46 2.50 -13.28
C LEU A 168 19.57 1.71 -12.60
N PHE A 169 19.29 1.05 -11.48
CA PHE A 169 20.26 0.25 -10.74
C PHE A 169 20.27 -1.24 -11.12
N ASN A 170 19.47 -1.63 -12.13
CA ASN A 170 19.34 -3.01 -12.61
C ASN A 170 19.05 -4.03 -11.48
N PHE A 171 18.09 -3.71 -10.61
CA PHE A 171 17.74 -4.63 -9.54
C PHE A 171 17.15 -5.93 -10.08
N THR A 172 17.43 -7.04 -9.41
CA THR A 172 16.72 -8.30 -9.64
C THR A 172 15.25 -8.17 -9.26
N ASP A 173 14.39 -9.02 -9.81
CA ASP A 173 12.96 -9.02 -9.46
C ASP A 173 12.73 -9.21 -7.96
N ALA A 174 13.50 -10.10 -7.31
CA ALA A 174 13.43 -10.33 -5.87
C ALA A 174 13.94 -9.12 -5.07
N GLY A 175 15.07 -8.53 -5.46
CA GLY A 175 15.64 -7.34 -4.82
C GLY A 175 14.70 -6.14 -4.93
N PHE A 176 14.17 -5.87 -6.13
CA PHE A 176 13.17 -4.82 -6.32
C PHE A 176 11.88 -5.09 -5.53
N GLY A 177 11.38 -6.32 -5.59
CA GLY A 177 10.16 -6.72 -4.90
C GLY A 177 10.27 -6.58 -3.38
N MET A 178 11.41 -6.97 -2.80
CA MET A 178 11.71 -6.77 -1.39
C MET A 178 11.78 -5.28 -1.05
N TRP A 179 12.49 -4.48 -1.86
CA TRP A 179 12.61 -3.04 -1.66
C TRP A 179 11.27 -2.33 -1.71
N ALA A 180 10.50 -2.54 -2.78
CA ALA A 180 9.17 -1.96 -2.94
C ALA A 180 8.22 -2.39 -1.81
N GLY A 181 8.18 -3.69 -1.45
CA GLY A 181 7.33 -4.23 -0.41
C GLY A 181 7.62 -3.68 0.99
N THR A 182 8.91 -3.42 1.29
CA THR A 182 9.34 -2.92 2.61
C THR A 182 9.43 -1.40 2.70
N ALA A 183 9.63 -0.67 1.60
CA ALA A 183 9.85 0.77 1.64
C ALA A 183 8.66 1.61 1.15
N ILE A 184 7.80 1.09 0.29
CA ILE A 184 6.55 1.76 -0.08
C ILE A 184 5.49 1.49 0.99
N ASN A 185 4.77 2.54 1.45
CA ASN A 185 3.94 2.41 2.64
C ASN A 185 2.59 1.72 2.37
N ASP A 186 1.90 2.03 1.28
CA ASP A 186 0.57 1.49 1.00
C ASP A 186 0.60 0.28 0.06
N THR A 187 -0.29 -0.69 0.31
CA THR A 187 -0.38 -1.92 -0.48
C THR A 187 -0.69 -1.66 -1.96
N SER A 188 -1.57 -0.70 -2.25
CA SER A 188 -1.94 -0.35 -3.63
C SER A 188 -0.74 0.14 -4.43
N SER A 189 0.07 1.01 -3.82
CA SER A 189 1.26 1.60 -4.44
C SER A 189 2.39 0.57 -4.59
N VAL A 190 2.53 -0.37 -3.64
CA VAL A 190 3.46 -1.50 -3.77
C VAL A 190 3.10 -2.36 -4.96
N VAL A 191 1.84 -2.76 -5.05
CA VAL A 191 1.33 -3.59 -6.15
C VAL A 191 1.50 -2.86 -7.49
N ALA A 192 1.16 -1.56 -7.54
CA ALA A 192 1.33 -0.76 -8.74
C ALA A 192 2.81 -0.67 -9.17
N ALA A 193 3.72 -0.32 -8.25
CA ALA A 193 5.15 -0.22 -8.53
C ALA A 193 5.75 -1.58 -8.91
N GLY A 194 5.38 -2.64 -8.18
CA GLY A 194 5.87 -4.00 -8.41
C GLY A 194 5.53 -4.51 -9.80
N TYR A 195 4.26 -4.48 -10.18
CA TYR A 195 3.81 -4.94 -11.51
C TYR A 195 4.17 -3.99 -12.65
N SER A 196 4.52 -2.74 -12.35
CA SER A 196 5.12 -1.84 -13.34
C SER A 196 6.58 -2.16 -13.62
N TYR A 197 7.28 -2.75 -12.65
CA TYR A 197 8.65 -3.21 -12.81
C TYR A 197 8.73 -4.52 -13.59
N SER A 198 8.11 -5.57 -13.05
CA SER A 198 7.94 -6.87 -13.71
C SER A 198 6.84 -7.69 -13.03
N GLN A 199 6.39 -8.76 -13.70
CA GLN A 199 5.46 -9.70 -13.10
C GLN A 199 6.00 -10.34 -11.83
N ALA A 200 7.23 -10.87 -11.87
CA ALA A 200 7.85 -11.55 -10.74
C ALA A 200 8.12 -10.59 -9.57
N ALA A 201 8.55 -9.36 -9.86
CA ALA A 201 8.73 -8.33 -8.84
C ALA A 201 7.39 -7.93 -8.19
N GLY A 202 6.30 -7.86 -8.97
CA GLY A 202 4.95 -7.58 -8.47
C GLY A 202 4.45 -8.65 -7.51
N ASP A 203 4.61 -9.91 -7.87
CA ASP A 203 4.24 -11.06 -7.03
C ASP A 203 5.05 -11.05 -5.72
N TYR A 204 6.36 -10.88 -5.83
CA TYR A 204 7.27 -10.81 -4.68
C TYR A 204 6.95 -9.63 -3.75
N ALA A 205 6.81 -8.43 -4.30
CA ALA A 205 6.49 -7.21 -3.55
C ALA A 205 5.13 -7.32 -2.83
N THR A 206 4.14 -7.96 -3.48
CA THR A 206 2.82 -8.18 -2.90
C THR A 206 2.92 -9.07 -1.67
N ILE A 207 3.63 -10.21 -1.73
CA ILE A 207 3.81 -11.11 -0.59
C ILE A 207 4.50 -10.38 0.57
N VAL A 208 5.61 -9.69 0.30
CA VAL A 208 6.35 -8.90 1.30
C VAL A 208 5.43 -7.88 1.96
N LYS A 209 4.65 -7.17 1.17
CA LYS A 209 3.72 -6.14 1.68
C LYS A 209 2.58 -6.73 2.50
N LEU A 210 2.01 -7.86 2.10
CA LEU A 210 0.96 -8.53 2.87
C LEU A 210 1.49 -9.03 4.22
N THR A 211 2.69 -9.59 4.25
CA THR A 211 3.39 -9.98 5.49
C THR A 211 3.57 -8.77 6.41
N ARG A 212 4.02 -7.62 5.86
CA ARG A 212 4.18 -6.38 6.62
C ARG A 212 2.84 -5.85 7.15
N ALA A 213 1.77 -5.96 6.38
CA ALA A 213 0.45 -5.48 6.79
C ALA A 213 -0.09 -6.26 8.02
N LEU A 214 0.29 -7.51 8.23
CA LEU A 214 -0.06 -8.28 9.42
C LEU A 214 0.55 -7.69 10.70
N MET A 215 1.64 -6.93 10.61
CA MET A 215 2.25 -6.25 11.76
C MET A 215 1.34 -5.19 12.39
N ILE A 216 0.25 -4.80 11.73
CA ILE A 216 -0.76 -3.90 12.31
C ILE A 216 -1.33 -4.48 13.61
N VAL A 217 -1.52 -5.79 13.68
CA VAL A 217 -2.11 -6.46 14.85
C VAL A 217 -1.19 -6.36 16.09
N PRO A 218 0.05 -6.87 16.08
CA PRO A 218 0.92 -6.78 17.25
C PRO A 218 1.26 -5.33 17.62
N ILE A 219 1.47 -4.44 16.63
CA ILE A 219 1.83 -3.04 16.92
C ILE A 219 0.68 -2.27 17.55
N THR A 220 -0.56 -2.44 17.07
CA THR A 220 -1.72 -1.78 17.68
C THR A 220 -2.01 -2.32 19.09
N ILE A 221 -1.78 -3.61 19.34
CA ILE A 221 -1.90 -4.19 20.68
C ILE A 221 -0.85 -3.59 21.62
N ILE A 222 0.42 -3.52 21.20
CA ILE A 222 1.50 -2.92 21.99
C ILE A 222 1.17 -1.46 22.33
N LEU A 223 0.73 -0.68 21.35
CA LEU A 223 0.32 0.71 21.56
C LEU A 223 -0.87 0.82 22.52
N ALA A 224 -1.88 -0.04 22.38
CA ALA A 224 -3.05 -0.06 23.25
C ALA A 224 -2.64 -0.36 24.71
N ILE A 225 -1.75 -1.35 24.95
CA ILE A 225 -1.22 -1.67 26.26
C ILE A 225 -0.44 -0.48 26.86
N PHE A 226 0.41 0.17 26.05
CA PHE A 226 1.20 1.30 26.49
C PHE A 226 0.33 2.50 26.94
N ILE A 227 -0.74 2.77 26.20
CA ILE A 227 -1.64 3.89 26.45
C ILE A 227 -2.62 3.58 27.59
N SER A 228 -3.12 2.33 27.69
CA SER A 228 -3.99 1.95 28.79
C SER A 228 -3.27 2.01 30.15
N ARG A 229 -1.97 1.75 30.20
CA ARG A 229 -1.14 1.95 31.41
C ARG A 229 -0.98 3.42 31.79
N LYS A 230 -1.11 4.33 30.82
CA LYS A 230 -0.97 5.76 31.03
C LYS A 230 -2.30 6.46 31.34
N ASN A 231 -3.41 5.94 30.80
CA ASN A 231 -4.76 6.51 30.93
C ASN A 231 -5.74 5.39 31.32
N ALA A 232 -6.42 5.50 32.45
CA ALA A 232 -7.38 4.51 32.96
C ALA A 232 -8.67 4.33 32.12
N LYS A 233 -8.74 4.86 30.91
CA LYS A 233 -9.87 4.71 29.97
C LYS A 233 -9.37 4.13 28.65
N SER A 234 -9.34 2.80 28.54
CA SER A 234 -9.17 2.11 27.27
C SER A 234 -10.52 2.04 26.55
N GLY A 235 -10.59 2.58 25.34
CA GLY A 235 -11.73 2.37 24.46
C GLY A 235 -11.83 0.91 23.99
N ASP A 236 -13.00 0.51 23.48
CA ASP A 236 -13.30 -0.83 22.95
C ASP A 236 -12.41 -1.16 21.74
N PHE A 237 -11.25 -1.78 21.98
CA PHE A 237 -10.33 -2.22 20.94
C PHE A 237 -10.75 -3.59 20.41
N SER A 238 -11.15 -3.66 19.15
CA SER A 238 -11.53 -4.92 18.49
C SER A 238 -10.50 -5.32 17.43
N ILE A 239 -9.75 -6.38 17.69
CA ILE A 239 -8.79 -6.98 16.74
C ILE A 239 -9.48 -7.32 15.41
N ALA A 240 -10.70 -7.82 15.45
CA ALA A 240 -11.47 -8.19 14.26
C ALA A 240 -11.73 -7.03 13.29
N ARG A 241 -11.82 -5.79 13.79
CA ARG A 241 -11.99 -4.58 12.95
C ARG A 241 -10.71 -4.13 12.28
N VAL A 242 -9.57 -4.42 12.88
CA VAL A 242 -8.24 -4.00 12.42
C VAL A 242 -7.62 -5.03 11.47
N PHE A 243 -8.02 -6.30 11.62
CA PHE A 243 -7.46 -7.40 10.86
C PHE A 243 -7.77 -7.28 9.35
N PRO A 244 -6.76 -7.36 8.47
CA PRO A 244 -6.94 -7.24 7.02
C PRO A 244 -7.42 -8.57 6.41
N TRP A 245 -8.71 -8.86 6.50
CA TRP A 245 -9.34 -10.13 6.08
C TRP A 245 -9.02 -10.56 4.66
N PHE A 246 -8.78 -9.64 3.74
CA PHE A 246 -8.42 -9.97 2.36
C PHE A 246 -7.10 -10.75 2.26
N ILE A 247 -6.20 -10.64 3.24
CA ILE A 247 -4.94 -11.43 3.30
C ILE A 247 -5.25 -12.90 3.55
N LEU A 248 -6.22 -13.22 4.44
CA LEU A 248 -6.64 -14.61 4.62
C LEU A 248 -7.19 -15.19 3.31
N TRP A 249 -8.02 -14.45 2.60
CA TRP A 249 -8.56 -14.91 1.32
C TRP A 249 -7.49 -15.07 0.25
N PHE A 250 -6.45 -14.21 0.24
CA PHE A 250 -5.28 -14.38 -0.62
C PHE A 250 -4.55 -15.69 -0.31
N VAL A 251 -4.34 -16.02 0.97
CA VAL A 251 -3.71 -17.28 1.40
C VAL A 251 -4.58 -18.47 0.99
N VAL A 252 -5.90 -18.40 1.19
CA VAL A 252 -6.84 -19.45 0.74
C VAL A 252 -6.75 -19.64 -0.77
N ALA A 253 -6.72 -18.57 -1.56
CA ALA A 253 -6.55 -18.66 -3.02
C ALA A 253 -5.22 -19.32 -3.40
N SER A 254 -4.13 -19.00 -2.69
CA SER A 254 -2.82 -19.65 -2.90
C SER A 254 -2.82 -21.14 -2.52
N ILE A 255 -3.56 -21.54 -1.47
CA ILE A 255 -3.78 -22.95 -1.12
C ILE A 255 -4.50 -23.66 -2.27
N VAL A 256 -5.60 -23.10 -2.75
CA VAL A 256 -6.40 -23.69 -3.86
C VAL A 256 -5.54 -23.86 -5.11
N ASN A 257 -4.70 -22.89 -5.45
CA ASN A 257 -3.78 -23.01 -6.58
C ASN A 257 -2.72 -24.09 -6.35
N THR A 258 -2.14 -24.14 -5.15
CA THR A 258 -1.04 -25.08 -4.81
C THR A 258 -1.52 -26.52 -4.76
N THR A 259 -2.77 -26.77 -4.36
CA THR A 259 -3.36 -28.13 -4.35
C THR A 259 -3.73 -28.64 -5.75
N GLY A 260 -3.65 -27.80 -6.79
CA GLY A 260 -4.03 -28.17 -8.16
C GLY A 260 -5.53 -28.37 -8.35
N PHE A 261 -6.37 -27.89 -7.41
CA PHE A 261 -7.83 -28.02 -7.50
C PHE A 261 -8.42 -27.29 -8.71
N LEU A 262 -7.78 -26.20 -9.16
CA LEU A 262 -8.19 -25.45 -10.33
C LEU A 262 -7.30 -25.82 -11.53
N PRO A 263 -7.89 -25.97 -12.75
CA PRO A 263 -7.12 -26.03 -13.97
C PRO A 263 -6.21 -24.80 -14.12
N GLY A 264 -4.98 -25.00 -14.62
CA GLY A 264 -4.01 -23.90 -14.75
C GLY A 264 -4.48 -22.73 -15.61
N GLU A 265 -5.34 -22.99 -16.62
CA GLU A 265 -5.95 -21.94 -17.43
C GLU A 265 -6.91 -21.04 -16.62
N VAL A 266 -7.67 -21.64 -15.69
CA VAL A 266 -8.58 -20.89 -14.81
C VAL A 266 -7.77 -20.03 -13.83
N SER A 267 -6.71 -20.60 -13.23
CA SER A 267 -5.81 -19.84 -12.34
C SER A 267 -5.20 -18.65 -13.07
N LYS A 268 -4.70 -18.85 -14.28
CA LYS A 268 -4.13 -17.79 -15.13
C LYS A 268 -5.18 -16.73 -15.52
N PHE A 269 -6.41 -17.14 -15.83
CA PHE A 269 -7.49 -16.19 -16.11
C PHE A 269 -7.81 -15.33 -14.89
N LEU A 270 -7.92 -15.94 -13.69
CA LEU A 270 -8.19 -15.21 -12.44
C LEU A 270 -7.06 -14.23 -12.10
N GLY A 271 -5.80 -14.63 -12.28
CA GLY A 271 -4.66 -13.74 -12.06
C GLY A 271 -4.65 -12.56 -13.04
N ASN A 272 -4.91 -12.80 -14.32
CA ASN A 272 -5.01 -11.72 -15.31
C ASN A 272 -6.16 -10.76 -14.99
N ALA A 273 -7.31 -11.28 -14.55
CA ALA A 273 -8.40 -10.44 -14.04
C ALA A 273 -7.97 -9.63 -12.82
N GLY A 274 -7.20 -10.21 -11.90
CA GLY A 274 -6.60 -9.53 -10.77
C GLY A 274 -5.72 -8.35 -11.20
N LYS A 275 -4.84 -8.55 -12.21
CA LYS A 275 -3.96 -7.50 -12.76
C LYS A 275 -4.76 -6.36 -13.38
N PHE A 276 -5.82 -6.67 -14.15
CA PHE A 276 -6.70 -5.63 -14.68
C PHE A 276 -7.44 -4.87 -13.55
N PHE A 277 -7.87 -5.56 -12.50
CA PHE A 277 -8.50 -4.93 -11.35
C PHE A 277 -7.54 -4.01 -10.57
N ILE A 278 -6.23 -4.30 -10.59
CA ILE A 278 -5.22 -3.36 -10.07
C ILE A 278 -5.25 -2.06 -10.87
N ILE A 279 -5.23 -2.13 -12.20
CA ILE A 279 -5.27 -0.93 -13.06
C ILE A 279 -6.56 -0.14 -12.81
N LEU A 280 -7.69 -0.83 -12.69
CA LEU A 280 -8.98 -0.22 -12.37
C LEU A 280 -8.97 0.47 -11.00
N ALA A 281 -8.39 -0.18 -9.99
CA ALA A 281 -8.26 0.39 -8.66
C ALA A 281 -7.30 1.60 -8.65
N MET A 282 -6.18 1.54 -9.41
CA MET A 282 -5.24 2.65 -9.53
C MET A 282 -5.89 3.86 -10.22
N SER A 283 -6.69 3.66 -11.26
CA SER A 283 -7.48 4.72 -11.88
C SER A 283 -8.44 5.38 -10.90
N ALA A 284 -9.13 4.59 -10.07
CA ALA A 284 -10.02 5.10 -9.02
C ALA A 284 -9.26 5.89 -7.94
N ILE A 285 -8.09 5.40 -7.53
CA ILE A 285 -7.23 6.10 -6.56
C ILE A 285 -6.77 7.44 -7.14
N GLY A 286 -6.34 7.45 -8.40
CA GLY A 286 -5.99 8.68 -9.11
C GLY A 286 -7.15 9.68 -9.13
N LEU A 287 -8.36 9.23 -9.49
CA LEU A 287 -9.59 10.05 -9.49
C LEU A 287 -9.92 10.64 -8.11
N ASN A 288 -9.60 9.93 -7.02
CA ASN A 288 -9.83 10.41 -5.65
C ASN A 288 -8.67 11.26 -5.10
N THR A 289 -7.61 11.46 -5.87
CA THR A 289 -6.43 12.19 -5.44
C THR A 289 -6.61 13.70 -5.68
N ASN A 290 -6.60 14.49 -4.61
CA ASN A 290 -6.59 15.95 -4.68
C ASN A 290 -5.20 16.48 -4.31
N ILE A 291 -4.39 16.81 -5.32
CA ILE A 291 -3.01 17.27 -5.12
C ILE A 291 -2.95 18.55 -4.28
N ARG A 292 -3.87 19.50 -4.46
CA ARG A 292 -3.90 20.74 -3.67
C ARG A 292 -4.13 20.45 -2.18
N GLN A 293 -5.00 19.50 -1.87
CA GLN A 293 -5.27 19.08 -0.50
C GLN A 293 -4.06 18.35 0.11
N LEU A 294 -3.36 17.52 -0.67
CA LEU A 294 -2.16 16.81 -0.21
C LEU A 294 -1.03 17.79 0.18
N LEU A 295 -0.84 18.86 -0.59
CA LEU A 295 0.19 19.86 -0.34
C LEU A 295 -0.23 20.90 0.70
N GLY A 296 -1.52 21.08 0.97
CA GLY A 296 -2.08 22.08 1.89
C GLY A 296 -1.92 21.79 3.38
N ASN A 297 -1.42 20.63 3.77
CA ASN A 297 -1.37 20.15 5.17
C ASN A 297 -0.22 20.71 6.02
N GLY A 298 0.53 21.64 5.49
CA GLY A 298 1.71 22.22 6.16
C GLY A 298 2.99 21.45 5.88
N ILE A 299 4.09 22.18 5.85
CA ILE A 299 5.41 21.66 5.41
C ILE A 299 6.02 20.65 6.40
N ARG A 300 5.80 20.83 7.71
CA ARG A 300 6.46 20.00 8.75
C ARG A 300 6.07 18.51 8.71
N PRO A 301 4.77 18.13 8.64
CA PRO A 301 4.37 16.73 8.46
C PRO A 301 4.93 16.12 7.16
N ILE A 302 4.96 16.91 6.07
CA ILE A 302 5.50 16.48 4.79
C ILE A 302 7.00 16.18 4.91
N ILE A 303 7.78 17.06 5.56
CA ILE A 303 9.23 16.83 5.80
C ILE A 303 9.41 15.57 6.65
N LEU A 304 8.62 15.37 7.70
CA LEU A 304 8.70 14.17 8.53
C LEU A 304 8.45 12.91 7.70
N GLY A 305 7.37 12.90 6.90
CA GLY A 305 7.06 11.78 6.01
C GLY A 305 8.17 11.50 5.00
N LEU A 306 8.76 12.55 4.40
CA LEU A 306 9.87 12.43 3.46
C LEU A 306 11.09 11.77 4.11
N VAL A 307 11.51 12.27 5.28
CA VAL A 307 12.68 11.75 5.99
C VAL A 307 12.46 10.30 6.42
N CYS A 308 11.29 9.98 6.97
CA CYS A 308 10.94 8.60 7.32
C CYS A 308 10.96 7.68 6.09
N TRP A 309 10.36 8.12 4.98
CA TRP A 309 10.31 7.35 3.74
C TRP A 309 11.69 7.07 3.16
N ILE A 310 12.56 8.11 3.05
CA ILE A 310 13.93 7.97 2.57
C ILE A 310 14.74 7.06 3.50
N ALA A 311 14.64 7.26 4.82
CA ALA A 311 15.36 6.43 5.79
C ALA A 311 14.99 4.95 5.66
N VAL A 312 13.69 4.64 5.55
CA VAL A 312 13.22 3.27 5.36
C VAL A 312 13.68 2.69 4.02
N ALA A 313 13.64 3.48 2.94
CA ALA A 313 14.10 3.05 1.62
C ALA A 313 15.60 2.70 1.62
N ILE A 314 16.43 3.54 2.24
CA ILE A 314 17.87 3.32 2.34
C ILE A 314 18.18 2.11 3.24
N VAL A 315 17.56 2.01 4.43
CA VAL A 315 17.81 0.89 5.35
C VAL A 315 17.35 -0.43 4.73
N SER A 316 16.27 -0.44 3.97
CA SER A 316 15.83 -1.63 3.23
C SER A 316 16.95 -2.11 2.27
N LEU A 317 17.57 -1.21 1.51
CA LEU A 317 18.68 -1.56 0.61
C LEU A 317 19.93 -2.03 1.36
N ILE A 318 20.31 -1.35 2.45
CA ILE A 318 21.48 -1.73 3.25
C ILE A 318 21.30 -3.14 3.82
N VAL A 319 20.13 -3.45 4.37
CA VAL A 319 19.87 -4.78 4.94
C VAL A 319 19.83 -5.83 3.84
N GLN A 320 19.21 -5.56 2.69
CA GLN A 320 19.22 -6.48 1.54
C GLN A 320 20.63 -6.77 1.05
N TYR A 321 21.46 -5.74 0.93
CA TYR A 321 22.88 -5.91 0.56
C TYR A 321 23.63 -6.79 1.59
N SER A 322 23.41 -6.56 2.88
CA SER A 322 24.07 -7.33 3.95
C SER A 322 23.66 -8.81 4.01
N ILE A 323 22.48 -9.16 3.49
CA ILE A 323 22.02 -10.56 3.40
C ILE A 323 22.17 -11.16 2.00
N GLY A 324 22.84 -10.45 1.07
CA GLY A 324 23.14 -10.94 -0.29
C GLY A 324 21.91 -11.08 -1.20
N LEU A 325 20.91 -10.21 -1.06
CA LEU A 325 19.69 -10.24 -1.86
C LEU A 325 19.80 -9.32 -3.08
N ILE A 326 20.64 -8.28 -3.00
CA ILE A 326 21.04 -7.34 -4.05
C ILE A 326 22.54 -7.15 -4.05
#